data_535d24c1e9930aeeffb4ef255b093ae1
#
_entry.id   535d24c1e9930aeeffb4ef255b093ae1
#
_cell.length_a   1.000
_cell.length_b   1.000
_cell.length_c   1.000
_cell.angle_alpha   90.00
_cell.angle_beta   90.00
_cell.angle_gamma   90.00
#
_symmetry.space_group_name_H-M   'P 1'
#
loop_
_entity.id
_entity.type
_entity.pdbx_description
1 polymer ?
#
loop_
_entity_poly.entity_id
_entity_poly.type
_entity_poly.pdbx_seq_one_letter_code
_entity_poly.pdbx_strand_id
1 'polypeptide(L)'
;MSSPVVAPTRRRRSMSGPVILIIVGLVFLLGNLHLISWARLGSWFAHYWPLLLILWGALKLVEHYRAKQEGVPAPGIGAGGVVLLIFLIIAGLTASELVRVNWEEVHDQFDMGDAHIPFMGDSFEFDDQLSHDLPAGGAVKIVNDRGAVNVNISNSDKIEVSAHKKIRADAKDDSEKWNQQTKPQINVSGNLVTINANTRGAGDRPVSVDLSISIPRKAALTVASQRGEVNVMGRDGTVDISNQRGDVNVDDVNGDVNLNMDHSSVNMGRSSVRISQVSGDVSVQGRSDEVTISDVKGAVRLNGDFTESLKLSKIGKSVTFKSSRTDLEFARLAGDLDLDSDSLRADNITGPVRVSTRSKDVTLEGVSGDVRVQDENSSVQLGLKSAGNVQIDNRNGDITVGMPDKLGFKLDARSRGGEVQADFPGLNVVNGDEEGKAAGTVGNGAIHVVLNSEHGNITIRKGELESAHSMPEPPAPPPPARRPKLPPPPPADAPTEN
;
A
#
# COMPACT_ATOMS: atom_id res chain seq x y z
N MET A 1 40.49 67.65 44.74
CA MET A 1 39.98 66.92 43.59
C MET A 1 38.92 65.94 44.10
N SER A 2 37.65 66.31 44.04
CA SER A 2 36.55 65.52 44.51
C SER A 2 35.98 64.67 43.32
N SER A 3 36.04 63.34 43.43
CA SER A 3 35.52 62.40 42.45
C SER A 3 33.99 62.52 42.41
N PRO A 4 33.32 62.43 41.22
CA PRO A 4 31.88 62.45 41.14
C PRO A 4 31.30 61.11 41.57
N VAL A 5 30.37 61.14 42.49
CA VAL A 5 29.54 59.97 42.89
C VAL A 5 28.59 59.68 41.76
N VAL A 6 28.80 58.57 41.11
CA VAL A 6 27.86 58.02 40.12
C VAL A 6 26.64 57.38 40.82
N ALA A 7 25.50 58.08 40.70
CA ALA A 7 24.23 57.54 41.22
C ALA A 7 23.82 56.19 40.51
N PRO A 8 23.33 55.19 41.26
CA PRO A 8 22.93 53.94 40.64
C PRO A 8 21.71 54.16 39.78
N THR A 9 21.82 53.80 38.49
CA THR A 9 20.72 53.80 37.53
C THR A 9 19.70 52.74 37.94
N ARG A 10 18.53 53.16 38.41
CA ARG A 10 17.37 52.27 38.69
C ARG A 10 16.92 51.65 37.37
N ARG A 11 17.30 50.39 37.12
CA ARG A 11 16.71 49.55 36.05
C ARG A 11 15.27 49.23 36.43
N ARG A 12 14.28 49.78 35.70
CA ARG A 12 12.89 49.32 35.81
C ARG A 12 12.82 47.85 35.36
N ARG A 13 12.30 46.96 36.21
CA ARG A 13 11.99 45.59 35.85
C ARG A 13 10.78 45.58 34.94
N SER A 14 10.87 44.93 33.78
CA SER A 14 9.74 44.70 32.87
C SER A 14 8.62 43.96 33.59
N MET A 15 7.39 44.48 33.58
CA MET A 15 6.22 43.81 34.15
C MET A 15 5.63 42.74 33.22
N SER A 16 6.10 42.59 31.98
CA SER A 16 5.60 41.66 30.99
C SER A 16 5.79 40.19 31.40
N GLY A 17 6.90 39.83 32.07
CA GLY A 17 7.18 38.47 32.51
C GLY A 17 6.14 37.92 33.50
N PRO A 18 5.88 38.60 34.64
CA PRO A 18 4.89 38.18 35.61
C PRO A 18 3.47 38.06 35.02
N VAL A 19 3.08 38.99 34.14
CA VAL A 19 1.74 38.96 33.49
C VAL A 19 1.56 37.73 32.57
N ILE A 20 2.57 37.42 31.77
CA ILE A 20 2.56 36.24 30.92
C ILE A 20 2.46 34.95 31.75
N LEU A 21 3.18 34.88 32.87
CA LEU A 21 3.19 33.71 33.75
C LEU A 21 1.82 33.48 34.41
N ILE A 22 1.12 34.56 34.79
CA ILE A 22 -0.25 34.52 35.32
C ILE A 22 -1.22 34.04 34.24
N ILE A 23 -1.12 34.52 33.00
CA ILE A 23 -2.00 34.10 31.89
C ILE A 23 -1.80 32.61 31.57
N VAL A 24 -0.54 32.16 31.47
CA VAL A 24 -0.21 30.76 31.26
C VAL A 24 -0.75 29.89 32.40
N GLY A 25 -0.57 30.29 33.64
CA GLY A 25 -1.10 29.58 34.81
C GLY A 25 -2.62 29.50 34.80
N LEU A 26 -3.31 30.58 34.40
CA LEU A 26 -4.77 30.59 34.27
C LEU A 26 -5.29 29.64 33.18
N VAL A 27 -4.63 29.62 32.02
CA VAL A 27 -4.97 28.70 30.92
C VAL A 27 -4.78 27.24 31.36
N PHE A 28 -3.69 26.93 32.05
CA PHE A 28 -3.47 25.59 32.62
C PHE A 28 -4.53 25.21 33.66
N LEU A 29 -4.90 26.15 34.54
CA LEU A 29 -5.94 25.93 35.52
C LEU A 29 -7.30 25.66 34.88
N LEU A 30 -7.68 26.45 33.86
CA LEU A 30 -8.94 26.26 33.13
C LEU A 30 -8.96 24.96 32.32
N GLY A 31 -7.83 24.54 31.76
CA GLY A 31 -7.66 23.24 31.11
C GLY A 31 -7.79 22.07 32.09
N ASN A 32 -7.19 22.19 33.28
CA ASN A 32 -7.25 21.14 34.30
C ASN A 32 -8.65 21.01 34.94
N LEU A 33 -9.41 22.11 34.97
CA LEU A 33 -10.82 22.12 35.43
C LEU A 33 -11.80 21.64 34.32
N HIS A 34 -11.33 21.14 33.19
CA HIS A 34 -12.12 20.71 32.03
C HIS A 34 -13.08 21.78 31.46
N LEU A 35 -12.86 23.07 31.82
CA LEU A 35 -13.64 24.19 31.28
C LEU A 35 -13.23 24.59 29.86
N ILE A 36 -12.02 24.19 29.44
CA ILE A 36 -11.51 24.39 28.08
C ILE A 36 -10.89 23.07 27.59
N SER A 37 -11.29 22.59 26.41
CA SER A 37 -10.66 21.42 25.82
C SER A 37 -9.29 21.79 25.25
N TRP A 38 -8.28 20.98 25.54
CA TRP A 38 -6.90 21.16 25.04
C TRP A 38 -6.83 21.12 23.51
N ALA A 39 -7.71 20.34 22.87
CA ALA A 39 -7.82 20.24 21.42
C ALA A 39 -8.24 21.60 20.78
N ARG A 40 -9.26 22.25 21.35
CA ARG A 40 -9.70 23.58 20.91
C ARG A 40 -8.62 24.63 21.12
N LEU A 41 -7.93 24.59 22.26
CA LEU A 41 -6.84 25.51 22.57
C LEU A 41 -5.68 25.34 21.57
N GLY A 42 -5.34 24.06 21.25
CA GLY A 42 -4.29 23.75 20.26
C GLY A 42 -4.63 24.23 18.86
N SER A 43 -5.87 24.03 18.40
CA SER A 43 -6.31 24.49 17.09
C SER A 43 -6.38 26.04 17.01
N TRP A 44 -6.83 26.68 18.07
CA TRP A 44 -6.79 28.14 18.18
C TRP A 44 -5.36 28.67 18.16
N PHE A 45 -4.45 28.07 18.92
CA PHE A 45 -3.05 28.44 18.92
C PHE A 45 -2.42 28.27 17.53
N ALA A 46 -2.66 27.15 16.87
CA ALA A 46 -2.14 26.88 15.53
C ALA A 46 -2.58 27.93 14.48
N HIS A 47 -3.80 28.49 14.62
CA HIS A 47 -4.30 29.52 13.69
C HIS A 47 -3.89 30.94 14.10
N TYR A 48 -3.84 31.25 15.39
CA TYR A 48 -3.75 32.63 15.88
C TYR A 48 -2.41 32.99 16.55
N TRP A 49 -1.42 32.06 16.62
CA TRP A 49 -0.12 32.35 17.20
C TRP A 49 0.60 33.58 16.59
N PRO A 50 0.44 33.93 15.27
CA PRO A 50 1.04 35.13 14.73
C PRO A 50 0.49 36.42 15.39
N LEU A 51 -0.78 36.40 15.83
CA LEU A 51 -1.38 37.54 16.55
C LEU A 51 -0.72 37.78 17.90
N LEU A 52 -0.23 36.72 18.56
CA LEU A 52 0.53 36.85 19.82
C LEU A 52 1.86 37.60 19.59
N LEU A 53 2.52 37.35 18.45
CA LEU A 53 3.72 38.06 18.05
C LEU A 53 3.43 39.57 17.79
N ILE A 54 2.35 39.86 17.07
CA ILE A 54 1.91 41.23 16.79
C ILE A 54 1.58 41.95 18.09
N LEU A 55 0.83 41.31 18.97
CA LEU A 55 0.47 41.88 20.28
C LEU A 55 1.71 42.14 21.13
N TRP A 56 2.64 41.20 21.18
CA TRP A 56 3.89 41.38 21.92
C TRP A 56 4.76 42.49 21.32
N GLY A 57 4.87 42.57 19.99
CA GLY A 57 5.53 43.67 19.29
C GLY A 57 4.92 45.06 19.61
N ALA A 58 3.58 45.12 19.58
CA ALA A 58 2.85 46.34 19.93
C ALA A 58 3.09 46.79 21.39
N LEU A 59 3.08 45.82 22.33
CA LEU A 59 3.39 46.11 23.74
C LEU A 59 4.83 46.66 23.90
N LYS A 60 5.79 46.09 23.19
CA LYS A 60 7.18 46.57 23.19
C LYS A 60 7.30 47.94 22.57
N LEU A 61 6.55 48.23 21.53
CA LEU A 61 6.51 49.56 20.91
C LEU A 61 5.97 50.62 21.89
N VAL A 62 4.90 50.27 22.61
CA VAL A 62 4.33 51.15 23.66
C VAL A 62 5.32 51.38 24.81
N GLU A 63 6.01 50.30 25.28
CA GLU A 63 7.08 50.44 26.30
C GLU A 63 8.20 51.35 25.81
N HIS A 64 8.62 51.21 24.54
CA HIS A 64 9.65 52.06 23.93
C HIS A 64 9.21 53.50 23.82
N TYR A 65 7.98 53.79 23.40
CA TYR A 65 7.44 55.14 23.26
C TYR A 65 7.32 55.84 24.60
N ARG A 66 6.84 55.14 25.66
CA ARG A 66 6.78 55.67 27.02
C ARG A 66 8.17 55.98 27.61
N ALA A 67 9.14 55.08 27.39
CA ALA A 67 10.52 55.30 27.84
C ALA A 67 11.15 56.53 27.18
N LYS A 68 10.84 56.80 25.91
CA LYS A 68 11.28 57.96 25.16
C LYS A 68 10.67 59.27 25.70
N GLN A 69 9.41 59.25 26.14
CA GLN A 69 8.74 60.42 26.76
C GLN A 69 9.32 60.74 28.14
N GLU A 70 9.73 59.71 28.90
CA GLU A 70 10.28 59.86 30.25
C GLU A 70 11.80 60.09 30.24
N GLY A 71 12.47 60.15 29.07
CA GLY A 71 13.94 60.43 28.96
C GLY A 71 14.79 59.26 29.53
N VAL A 72 14.26 58.08 29.73
CA VAL A 72 14.96 56.90 30.28
C VAL A 72 15.34 55.96 29.17
N PRO A 73 16.53 55.31 29.19
CA PRO A 73 16.88 54.34 28.16
C PRO A 73 15.86 53.21 28.11
N ALA A 74 15.31 52.97 26.92
CA ALA A 74 14.31 51.94 26.70
C ALA A 74 14.89 50.55 27.02
N PRO A 75 14.17 49.70 27.78
CA PRO A 75 14.62 48.34 28.04
C PRO A 75 14.63 47.53 26.72
N GLY A 76 15.82 47.14 26.26
CA GLY A 76 15.97 46.25 25.11
C GLY A 76 15.30 44.87 25.34
N ILE A 77 15.15 44.12 24.26
CA ILE A 77 14.70 42.73 24.37
C ILE A 77 15.84 41.94 25.04
N GLY A 78 15.65 41.53 26.29
CA GLY A 78 16.64 40.74 27.01
C GLY A 78 16.79 39.36 26.38
N ALA A 79 17.91 38.65 26.64
CA ALA A 79 18.16 37.30 26.11
C ALA A 79 17.00 36.32 26.33
N GLY A 80 16.33 36.38 27.49
CA GLY A 80 15.13 35.58 27.77
C GLY A 80 13.94 35.88 26.83
N GLY A 81 13.78 37.15 26.42
CA GLY A 81 12.75 37.55 25.46
C GLY A 81 13.04 37.02 24.05
N VAL A 82 14.31 37.00 23.64
CA VAL A 82 14.71 36.41 22.35
C VAL A 82 14.48 34.89 22.34
N VAL A 83 14.85 34.21 23.43
CA VAL A 83 14.60 32.74 23.56
C VAL A 83 13.10 32.45 23.52
N LEU A 84 12.28 33.22 24.23
CA LEU A 84 10.83 33.05 24.22
C LEU A 84 10.24 33.28 22.83
N LEU A 85 10.73 34.28 22.07
CA LEU A 85 10.30 34.55 20.70
C LEU A 85 10.63 33.39 19.75
N ILE A 86 11.85 32.88 19.83
CA ILE A 86 12.27 31.70 19.02
C ILE A 86 11.41 30.49 19.38
N PHE A 87 11.21 30.25 20.67
CA PHE A 87 10.34 29.12 21.12
C PHE A 87 8.91 29.29 20.60
N LEU A 88 8.31 30.46 20.64
CA LEU A 88 6.95 30.73 20.20
C LEU A 88 6.81 30.58 18.68
N ILE A 89 7.84 30.99 17.92
CA ILE A 89 7.89 30.79 16.46
C ILE A 89 7.97 29.28 16.15
N ILE A 90 8.88 28.54 16.78
CA ILE A 90 9.03 27.09 16.55
C ILE A 90 7.75 26.37 16.97
N ALA A 91 7.21 26.65 18.15
CA ALA A 91 5.98 26.04 18.63
C ALA A 91 4.78 26.38 17.74
N GLY A 92 4.69 27.61 17.23
CA GLY A 92 3.62 28.02 16.32
C GLY A 92 3.72 27.39 14.95
N LEU A 93 4.92 27.29 14.38
CA LEU A 93 5.13 26.58 13.11
C LEU A 93 4.85 25.09 13.24
N THR A 94 5.37 24.44 14.29
CA THR A 94 5.09 23.01 14.52
C THR A 94 3.61 22.76 14.77
N ALA A 95 2.91 23.59 15.55
CA ALA A 95 1.48 23.47 15.77
C ALA A 95 0.68 23.68 14.47
N SER A 96 1.09 24.63 13.61
CA SER A 96 0.44 24.87 12.31
C SER A 96 0.63 23.69 11.35
N GLU A 97 1.81 23.09 11.32
CA GLU A 97 2.07 21.90 10.51
C GLU A 97 1.35 20.66 11.08
N LEU A 98 1.34 20.47 12.40
CA LEU A 98 0.61 19.39 13.06
C LEU A 98 -0.90 19.42 12.78
N VAL A 99 -1.52 20.59 12.65
CA VAL A 99 -2.94 20.71 12.26
C VAL A 99 -3.15 20.44 10.77
N ARG A 100 -2.13 20.66 9.92
CA ARG A 100 -2.18 20.36 8.49
C ARG A 100 -1.90 18.90 8.17
N VAL A 101 -1.16 18.21 9.04
CA VAL A 101 -0.91 16.77 8.90
C VAL A 101 -2.24 16.03 9.04
N ASN A 102 -2.57 15.21 8.05
CA ASN A 102 -3.71 14.33 8.12
C ASN A 102 -3.36 13.16 9.07
N TRP A 103 -3.61 13.37 10.37
CA TRP A 103 -3.26 12.40 11.42
C TRP A 103 -3.93 11.04 11.25
N GLU A 104 -5.03 10.98 10.49
CA GLU A 104 -5.66 9.71 10.14
C GLU A 104 -4.77 8.88 9.21
N GLU A 105 -4.04 9.52 8.29
CA GLU A 105 -3.05 8.84 7.44
C GLU A 105 -1.85 8.33 8.25
N VAL A 106 -1.42 9.09 9.25
CA VAL A 106 -0.32 8.70 10.16
C VAL A 106 -0.76 7.56 11.09
N HIS A 107 -2.00 7.57 11.54
CA HIS A 107 -2.54 6.53 12.43
C HIS A 107 -2.70 5.19 11.70
N ASP A 108 -3.21 5.23 10.47
CA ASP A 108 -3.34 4.03 9.61
C ASP A 108 -1.96 3.45 9.23
N GLN A 109 -0.93 4.28 9.15
CA GLN A 109 0.43 3.87 8.75
C GLN A 109 1.23 3.22 9.89
N PHE A 110 0.92 3.53 11.15
CA PHE A 110 1.72 3.09 12.31
C PHE A 110 1.00 2.11 13.22
N ASP A 111 -0.22 1.63 12.89
CA ASP A 111 -1.01 0.70 13.73
C ASP A 111 -0.85 1.01 15.25
N MET A 112 -1.05 2.29 15.61
CA MET A 112 -0.85 2.76 16.98
C MET A 112 -1.97 2.35 17.93
N GLY A 113 -2.81 1.38 17.57
CA GLY A 113 -3.88 0.86 18.40
C GLY A 113 -4.76 1.98 18.98
N ASP A 114 -5.38 1.74 20.11
CA ASP A 114 -6.21 2.72 20.86
C ASP A 114 -5.40 3.81 21.61
N ALA A 115 -4.23 4.22 21.08
CA ALA A 115 -3.43 5.26 21.71
C ALA A 115 -4.20 6.58 21.77
N HIS A 116 -4.55 7.00 22.96
CA HIS A 116 -5.24 8.26 23.23
C HIS A 116 -4.30 9.44 22.91
N ILE A 117 -4.49 10.07 21.75
CA ILE A 117 -3.74 11.27 21.37
C ILE A 117 -4.52 12.48 21.89
N PRO A 118 -3.98 13.25 22.86
CA PRO A 118 -4.71 14.30 23.57
C PRO A 118 -5.31 15.43 22.73
N PHE A 119 -4.95 15.51 21.43
CA PHE A 119 -5.37 16.60 20.53
C PHE A 119 -6.45 16.18 19.51
N MET A 120 -6.91 14.90 19.50
CA MET A 120 -7.80 14.38 18.45
C MET A 120 -9.27 14.22 18.85
N GLY A 121 -9.67 14.66 20.05
CA GLY A 121 -11.02 14.42 20.59
C GLY A 121 -11.23 12.97 21.03
N ASP A 122 -12.38 12.70 21.67
CA ASP A 122 -12.76 11.37 22.09
C ASP A 122 -13.40 10.58 20.95
N SER A 123 -13.20 9.26 20.93
CA SER A 123 -13.84 8.36 19.98
C SER A 123 -15.16 7.85 20.54
N PHE A 124 -16.23 8.02 19.78
CA PHE A 124 -17.56 7.54 20.10
C PHE A 124 -18.01 6.53 19.06
N GLU A 125 -18.53 5.40 19.51
CA GLU A 125 -18.97 4.31 18.65
C GLU A 125 -20.49 4.21 18.62
N PHE A 126 -21.03 3.91 17.46
CA PHE A 126 -22.48 3.74 17.24
C PHE A 126 -22.71 2.62 16.24
N ASP A 127 -23.77 1.85 16.47
CA ASP A 127 -24.17 0.76 15.60
C ASP A 127 -25.53 1.07 14.98
N ASP A 128 -25.66 0.83 13.67
CA ASP A 128 -26.91 0.87 12.95
C ASP A 128 -27.12 -0.47 12.23
N GLN A 129 -28.37 -0.95 12.21
CA GLN A 129 -28.76 -2.14 11.46
C GLN A 129 -29.88 -1.80 10.50
N LEU A 130 -29.72 -2.20 9.25
CA LEU A 130 -30.73 -2.03 8.21
C LEU A 130 -30.95 -3.37 7.50
N SER A 131 -32.17 -3.59 7.08
CA SER A 131 -32.54 -4.74 6.24
C SER A 131 -33.49 -4.32 5.15
N HIS A 132 -33.33 -4.90 3.96
CA HIS A 132 -34.18 -4.66 2.81
C HIS A 132 -34.29 -5.89 1.95
N ASP A 133 -35.46 -6.12 1.34
CA ASP A 133 -35.61 -7.22 0.38
C ASP A 133 -34.89 -6.88 -0.93
N LEU A 134 -34.15 -7.84 -1.50
CA LEU A 134 -33.54 -7.66 -2.80
C LEU A 134 -34.56 -7.94 -3.91
N PRO A 135 -34.81 -7.01 -4.85
CA PRO A 135 -35.64 -7.27 -6.02
C PRO A 135 -35.11 -8.47 -6.83
N ALA A 136 -35.99 -9.22 -7.45
CA ALA A 136 -35.61 -10.35 -8.30
C ALA A 136 -34.67 -9.90 -9.43
N GLY A 137 -33.49 -10.54 -9.53
CA GLY A 137 -32.43 -10.12 -10.46
C GLY A 137 -31.79 -8.78 -10.08
N GLY A 138 -31.90 -8.39 -8.82
CA GLY A 138 -31.39 -7.10 -8.34
C GLY A 138 -29.87 -7.01 -8.32
N ALA A 139 -29.38 -5.79 -8.49
CA ALA A 139 -28.00 -5.41 -8.32
C ALA A 139 -27.83 -4.58 -7.04
N VAL A 140 -26.69 -4.73 -6.39
CA VAL A 140 -26.34 -3.99 -5.17
C VAL A 140 -25.16 -3.07 -5.47
N LYS A 141 -25.33 -1.79 -5.15
CA LYS A 141 -24.26 -0.79 -5.17
C LYS A 141 -23.98 -0.32 -3.74
N ILE A 142 -22.74 -0.42 -3.35
CA ILE A 142 -22.25 0.02 -2.02
C ILE A 142 -21.40 1.27 -2.22
N VAL A 143 -21.64 2.30 -1.43
CA VAL A 143 -20.86 3.54 -1.44
C VAL A 143 -20.38 3.81 -0.02
N ASN A 144 -19.06 3.86 0.17
CA ASN A 144 -18.44 4.20 1.43
C ASN A 144 -17.22 5.11 1.19
N ASP A 145 -17.22 6.31 1.75
CA ASP A 145 -16.06 7.19 1.60
C ASP A 145 -14.95 6.87 2.61
N ARG A 146 -15.30 6.29 3.78
CA ARG A 146 -14.32 6.00 4.83
C ARG A 146 -14.78 4.85 5.71
N GLY A 147 -13.91 3.85 5.90
CA GLY A 147 -14.12 2.64 6.66
C GLY A 147 -14.17 1.38 5.80
N ALA A 148 -14.10 0.23 6.43
CA ALA A 148 -14.10 -1.06 5.77
C ALA A 148 -15.46 -1.41 5.16
N VAL A 149 -15.43 -2.19 4.07
CA VAL A 149 -16.61 -2.76 3.42
C VAL A 149 -16.43 -4.27 3.33
N ASN A 150 -17.19 -5.02 4.13
CA ASN A 150 -17.19 -6.47 4.13
C ASN A 150 -18.48 -7.00 3.51
N VAL A 151 -18.38 -7.69 2.39
CA VAL A 151 -19.53 -8.27 1.67
C VAL A 151 -19.50 -9.78 1.78
N ASN A 152 -20.51 -10.32 2.45
CA ASN A 152 -20.69 -11.75 2.72
C ASN A 152 -21.90 -12.31 2.00
N ILE A 153 -22.03 -13.64 2.00
CA ILE A 153 -23.17 -14.34 1.43
C ILE A 153 -24.33 -14.29 2.44
N SER A 154 -25.53 -13.91 1.96
CA SER A 154 -26.79 -14.14 2.68
C SER A 154 -27.41 -15.45 2.23
N ASN A 155 -27.97 -16.19 3.18
CA ASN A 155 -28.77 -17.39 2.91
C ASN A 155 -30.25 -17.07 2.64
N SER A 156 -30.63 -15.82 2.66
CA SER A 156 -32.00 -15.32 2.38
C SER A 156 -31.97 -14.35 1.21
N ASP A 157 -33.13 -14.06 0.63
CA ASP A 157 -33.30 -13.04 -0.43
C ASP A 157 -33.26 -11.61 0.14
N LYS A 158 -32.74 -11.42 1.34
CA LYS A 158 -32.64 -10.13 2.02
C LYS A 158 -31.22 -9.61 2.00
N ILE A 159 -31.13 -8.31 1.93
CA ILE A 159 -29.91 -7.55 2.22
C ILE A 159 -29.93 -7.22 3.70
N GLU A 160 -28.88 -7.57 4.40
CA GLU A 160 -28.68 -7.21 5.80
C GLU A 160 -27.41 -6.35 5.87
N VAL A 161 -27.52 -5.19 6.51
CA VAL A 161 -26.44 -4.22 6.65
C VAL A 161 -26.24 -3.93 8.14
N SER A 162 -25.06 -4.21 8.65
CA SER A 162 -24.58 -3.75 9.94
C SER A 162 -23.53 -2.68 9.70
N ALA A 163 -23.73 -1.52 10.27
CA ALA A 163 -22.83 -0.38 10.14
C ALA A 163 -22.28 -0.01 11.52
N HIS A 164 -20.99 -0.19 11.72
CA HIS A 164 -20.27 0.24 12.89
C HIS A 164 -19.63 1.57 12.62
N LYS A 165 -20.04 2.62 13.33
CA LYS A 165 -19.56 4.00 13.14
C LYS A 165 -18.62 4.41 14.24
N LYS A 166 -17.51 5.00 13.86
CA LYS A 166 -16.53 5.63 14.73
C LYS A 166 -16.50 7.14 14.45
N ILE A 167 -16.89 7.93 15.44
CA ILE A 167 -17.00 9.38 15.36
C ILE A 167 -16.04 9.99 16.36
N ARG A 168 -15.12 10.83 15.90
CA ARG A 168 -14.23 11.59 16.79
C ARG A 168 -14.79 12.98 17.01
N ALA A 169 -15.08 13.32 18.28
CA ALA A 169 -15.67 14.59 18.66
C ALA A 169 -15.10 15.08 20.01
N ASP A 170 -15.11 16.40 20.20
CA ASP A 170 -14.68 17.01 21.46
C ASP A 170 -15.72 16.86 22.58
N ALA A 171 -16.97 16.58 22.22
CA ALA A 171 -18.07 16.42 23.16
C ALA A 171 -19.05 15.35 22.68
N LYS A 172 -19.68 14.67 23.63
CA LYS A 172 -20.68 13.63 23.36
C LYS A 172 -21.87 14.17 22.55
N ASP A 173 -22.35 15.36 22.85
CA ASP A 173 -23.49 15.98 22.17
C ASP A 173 -23.19 16.22 20.68
N ASP A 174 -21.96 16.60 20.34
CA ASP A 174 -21.52 16.75 18.96
C ASP A 174 -21.48 15.39 18.25
N SER A 175 -20.98 14.35 18.93
CA SER A 175 -20.94 12.99 18.37
C SER A 175 -22.36 12.44 18.10
N GLU A 176 -23.30 12.64 19.00
CA GLU A 176 -24.70 12.24 18.83
C GLU A 176 -25.36 12.98 17.67
N LYS A 177 -25.10 14.29 17.52
CA LYS A 177 -25.58 15.09 16.40
C LYS A 177 -25.03 14.57 15.07
N TRP A 178 -23.73 14.30 14.99
CA TRP A 178 -23.11 13.76 13.76
C TRP A 178 -23.57 12.33 13.48
N ASN A 179 -23.78 11.52 14.49
CA ASN A 179 -24.36 10.19 14.35
C ASN A 179 -25.75 10.25 13.65
N GLN A 180 -26.62 11.20 14.02
CA GLN A 180 -27.91 11.38 13.38
C GLN A 180 -27.79 11.85 11.91
N GLN A 181 -26.79 12.69 11.60
CA GLN A 181 -26.57 13.21 10.26
C GLN A 181 -25.92 12.17 9.32
N THR A 182 -25.22 11.20 9.86
CA THR A 182 -24.47 10.15 9.12
C THR A 182 -25.15 8.79 9.18
N LYS A 183 -26.45 8.71 9.35
CA LYS A 183 -27.17 7.44 9.30
C LYS A 183 -27.00 6.78 7.93
N PRO A 184 -26.61 5.51 7.86
CA PRO A 184 -26.60 4.77 6.62
C PRO A 184 -27.95 4.72 5.97
N GLN A 185 -27.99 4.69 4.64
CA GLN A 185 -29.20 4.76 3.85
C GLN A 185 -29.25 3.63 2.83
N ILE A 186 -30.41 3.05 2.65
CA ILE A 186 -30.72 2.13 1.55
C ILE A 186 -31.72 2.81 0.62
N ASN A 187 -31.34 3.00 -0.64
CA ASN A 187 -32.15 3.61 -1.68
C ASN A 187 -32.39 2.57 -2.79
N VAL A 188 -33.64 2.40 -3.20
CA VAL A 188 -34.03 1.45 -4.24
C VAL A 188 -34.52 2.20 -5.46
N SER A 189 -33.95 1.88 -6.62
CA SER A 189 -34.34 2.43 -7.91
C SER A 189 -34.48 1.30 -8.93
N GLY A 190 -35.69 0.86 -9.19
CA GLY A 190 -35.92 -0.34 -10.00
C GLY A 190 -35.25 -1.57 -9.42
N ASN A 191 -34.36 -2.22 -10.16
CA ASN A 191 -33.61 -3.38 -9.70
C ASN A 191 -32.30 -3.05 -8.96
N LEU A 192 -31.94 -1.77 -8.85
CA LEU A 192 -30.72 -1.35 -8.18
C LEU A 192 -30.99 -0.93 -6.73
N VAL A 193 -30.34 -1.61 -5.81
CA VAL A 193 -30.33 -1.25 -4.39
C VAL A 193 -29.00 -0.55 -4.09
N THR A 194 -29.04 0.70 -3.68
CA THR A 194 -27.86 1.47 -3.29
C THR A 194 -27.77 1.58 -1.78
N ILE A 195 -26.68 1.07 -1.22
CA ILE A 195 -26.33 1.18 0.21
C ILE A 195 -25.29 2.28 0.32
N ASN A 196 -25.61 3.36 1.03
CA ASN A 196 -24.71 4.47 1.25
C ASN A 196 -24.37 4.58 2.73
N ALA A 197 -23.10 4.48 3.08
CA ALA A 197 -22.61 4.66 4.45
C ALA A 197 -22.84 6.07 4.99
N ASN A 198 -23.04 7.06 4.08
CA ASN A 198 -23.35 8.45 4.39
C ASN A 198 -22.33 9.13 5.33
N THR A 199 -21.07 8.77 5.22
CA THR A 199 -19.98 9.32 6.04
C THR A 199 -19.84 10.83 5.93
N ARG A 200 -20.25 11.41 4.78
CA ARG A 200 -20.22 12.86 4.54
C ARG A 200 -21.48 13.60 4.97
N GLY A 201 -22.47 12.92 5.55
CA GLY A 201 -23.71 13.56 6.01
C GLY A 201 -23.49 14.66 7.05
N ALA A 202 -22.39 14.61 7.80
CA ALA A 202 -21.94 15.64 8.74
C ALA A 202 -20.87 16.58 8.15
N GLY A 203 -20.67 16.62 6.83
CA GLY A 203 -19.60 17.38 6.15
C GLY A 203 -18.23 16.72 6.31
N ASP A 204 -17.17 17.53 6.41
CA ASP A 204 -15.78 17.05 6.54
C ASP A 204 -15.42 16.64 7.99
N ARG A 205 -16.38 16.12 8.73
CA ARG A 205 -16.16 15.63 10.10
C ARG A 205 -15.50 14.25 10.10
N PRO A 206 -14.68 13.92 11.12
CA PRO A 206 -13.99 12.64 11.22
C PRO A 206 -14.97 11.52 11.60
N VAL A 207 -15.71 11.04 10.61
CA VAL A 207 -16.66 9.92 10.72
C VAL A 207 -16.15 8.79 9.82
N SER A 208 -15.97 7.61 10.40
CA SER A 208 -15.68 6.36 9.70
C SER A 208 -16.85 5.39 9.90
N VAL A 209 -17.18 4.62 8.87
CA VAL A 209 -18.27 3.63 8.93
C VAL A 209 -17.77 2.31 8.35
N ASP A 210 -17.65 1.32 9.20
CA ASP A 210 -17.36 -0.04 8.79
C ASP A 210 -18.67 -0.76 8.48
N LEU A 211 -18.82 -1.19 7.24
CA LEU A 211 -20.01 -1.87 6.74
C LEU A 211 -19.77 -3.37 6.69
N SER A 212 -20.64 -4.13 7.35
CA SER A 212 -20.77 -5.58 7.17
C SER A 212 -22.09 -5.87 6.48
N ILE A 213 -22.04 -6.35 5.25
CA ILE A 213 -23.20 -6.46 4.38
C ILE A 213 -23.35 -7.92 3.94
N SER A 214 -24.52 -8.50 4.19
CA SER A 214 -24.87 -9.83 3.71
C SER A 214 -25.87 -9.69 2.57
N ILE A 215 -25.54 -10.24 1.39
CA ILE A 215 -26.39 -10.20 0.19
C ILE A 215 -26.48 -11.57 -0.46
N PRO A 216 -27.58 -11.88 -1.18
CA PRO A 216 -27.71 -13.11 -1.92
C PRO A 216 -26.57 -13.32 -2.91
N ARG A 217 -26.07 -14.55 -3.03
CA ARG A 217 -24.91 -14.90 -3.86
C ARG A 217 -25.03 -14.43 -5.32
N LYS A 218 -26.25 -14.44 -5.90
CA LYS A 218 -26.51 -14.10 -7.30
C LYS A 218 -26.67 -12.61 -7.59
N ALA A 219 -26.60 -11.75 -6.57
CA ALA A 219 -26.70 -10.31 -6.78
C ALA A 219 -25.43 -9.79 -7.48
N ALA A 220 -25.58 -9.04 -8.56
CA ALA A 220 -24.48 -8.28 -9.13
C ALA A 220 -24.02 -7.21 -8.14
N LEU A 221 -22.71 -7.05 -7.99
CA LEU A 221 -22.14 -6.20 -6.96
C LEU A 221 -21.25 -5.10 -7.55
N THR A 222 -21.53 -3.86 -7.13
CA THR A 222 -20.64 -2.72 -7.37
C THR A 222 -20.25 -2.09 -6.03
N VAL A 223 -18.95 -1.96 -5.76
CA VAL A 223 -18.44 -1.29 -4.56
C VAL A 223 -17.66 -0.05 -4.98
N ALA A 224 -18.04 1.10 -4.41
CA ALA A 224 -17.30 2.35 -4.54
C ALA A 224 -16.82 2.78 -3.15
N SER A 225 -15.53 2.64 -2.90
CA SER A 225 -14.87 3.04 -1.66
C SER A 225 -13.79 4.07 -1.94
N GLN A 226 -13.57 5.00 -1.01
CA GLN A 226 -12.47 5.96 -1.13
C GLN A 226 -11.32 5.58 -0.20
N ARG A 227 -11.61 5.19 1.05
CA ARG A 227 -10.60 4.82 2.05
C ARG A 227 -11.10 3.70 2.92
N GLY A 228 -10.40 2.61 2.94
CA GLY A 228 -10.68 1.45 3.76
C GLY A 228 -10.51 0.15 3.00
N GLU A 229 -10.50 -0.91 3.74
CA GLU A 229 -10.41 -2.26 3.23
C GLU A 229 -11.72 -2.68 2.56
N VAL A 230 -11.64 -3.38 1.43
CA VAL A 230 -12.80 -3.96 0.74
C VAL A 230 -12.63 -5.47 0.66
N ASN A 231 -13.50 -6.20 1.33
CA ASN A 231 -13.53 -7.66 1.34
C ASN A 231 -14.81 -8.14 0.67
N VAL A 232 -14.70 -8.95 -0.37
CA VAL A 232 -15.83 -9.54 -1.09
C VAL A 232 -15.66 -11.05 -1.16
N MET A 233 -16.64 -11.78 -0.66
CA MET A 233 -16.61 -13.24 -0.67
C MET A 233 -17.88 -13.83 -1.28
N GLY A 234 -17.71 -14.83 -2.15
CA GLY A 234 -18.76 -15.69 -2.64
C GLY A 234 -19.79 -15.00 -3.53
N ARG A 235 -19.48 -14.71 -4.78
CA ARG A 235 -20.41 -14.07 -5.74
C ARG A 235 -20.64 -14.95 -6.96
N ASP A 236 -21.90 -15.01 -7.45
CA ASP A 236 -22.27 -15.56 -8.75
C ASP A 236 -22.65 -14.39 -9.67
N GLY A 237 -21.68 -13.85 -10.39
CA GLY A 237 -21.85 -12.71 -11.28
C GLY A 237 -20.65 -11.77 -11.25
N THR A 238 -20.76 -10.67 -11.98
CA THR A 238 -19.68 -9.68 -12.06
C THR A 238 -19.56 -8.91 -10.76
N VAL A 239 -18.31 -8.69 -10.36
CA VAL A 239 -17.94 -7.84 -9.21
C VAL A 239 -17.13 -6.67 -9.74
N ASP A 240 -17.69 -5.47 -9.57
CA ASP A 240 -17.04 -4.21 -9.95
C ASP A 240 -16.64 -3.44 -8.68
N ILE A 241 -15.34 -3.21 -8.50
CA ILE A 241 -14.81 -2.50 -7.34
C ILE A 241 -14.03 -1.29 -7.81
N SER A 242 -14.34 -0.13 -7.21
CA SER A 242 -13.53 1.07 -7.29
C SER A 242 -13.09 1.43 -5.88
N ASN A 243 -11.80 1.33 -5.60
CA ASN A 243 -11.20 1.72 -4.33
C ASN A 243 -10.04 2.68 -4.57
N GLN A 244 -10.03 3.81 -3.86
CA GLN A 244 -8.93 4.77 -4.03
C GLN A 244 -7.76 4.46 -3.11
N ARG A 245 -8.03 3.89 -1.91
CA ARG A 245 -6.99 3.64 -0.92
C ARG A 245 -7.40 2.55 0.06
N GLY A 246 -6.49 1.63 0.33
CA GLY A 246 -6.69 0.49 1.23
C GLY A 246 -6.65 -0.84 0.49
N ASP A 247 -6.70 -1.92 1.23
CA ASP A 247 -6.59 -3.28 0.73
C ASP A 247 -7.88 -3.74 0.05
N VAL A 248 -7.74 -4.59 -0.96
CA VAL A 248 -8.88 -5.23 -1.64
C VAL A 248 -8.66 -6.73 -1.67
N ASN A 249 -9.59 -7.48 -1.06
CA ASN A 249 -9.60 -8.92 -1.04
C ASN A 249 -10.87 -9.44 -1.72
N VAL A 250 -10.71 -10.27 -2.74
CA VAL A 250 -11.84 -10.88 -3.48
C VAL A 250 -11.62 -12.38 -3.56
N ASP A 251 -12.58 -13.15 -3.10
CA ASP A 251 -12.49 -14.59 -3.11
C ASP A 251 -13.81 -15.26 -3.51
N ASP A 252 -13.73 -16.44 -4.16
CA ASP A 252 -14.87 -17.29 -4.56
C ASP A 252 -15.88 -16.52 -5.45
N VAL A 253 -15.42 -16.03 -6.62
CA VAL A 253 -16.27 -15.35 -7.59
C VAL A 253 -16.52 -16.25 -8.82
N ASN A 254 -17.77 -16.60 -9.04
CA ASN A 254 -18.22 -17.28 -10.26
C ASN A 254 -18.69 -16.26 -11.30
N GLY A 255 -17.77 -15.48 -11.80
CA GLY A 255 -17.99 -14.36 -12.75
C GLY A 255 -16.72 -13.59 -12.95
N ASP A 256 -16.83 -12.41 -13.55
CA ASP A 256 -15.70 -11.52 -13.79
C ASP A 256 -15.45 -10.59 -12.60
N VAL A 257 -14.20 -10.21 -12.42
CA VAL A 257 -13.78 -9.23 -11.40
C VAL A 257 -13.11 -8.04 -12.09
N ASN A 258 -13.69 -6.86 -11.92
CA ASN A 258 -13.12 -5.60 -12.38
C ASN A 258 -12.75 -4.74 -11.19
N LEU A 259 -11.48 -4.43 -11.05
CA LEU A 259 -10.95 -3.61 -9.98
C LEU A 259 -10.29 -2.36 -10.55
N ASN A 260 -10.72 -1.21 -10.08
CA ASN A 260 -10.11 0.08 -10.37
C ASN A 260 -9.53 0.68 -9.08
N MET A 261 -8.21 0.83 -9.05
CA MET A 261 -7.45 1.43 -7.95
C MET A 261 -6.96 2.82 -8.38
N ASP A 262 -7.85 3.81 -8.32
CA ASP A 262 -7.53 5.18 -8.75
C ASP A 262 -6.84 5.97 -7.63
N HIS A 263 -5.53 5.88 -7.57
CA HIS A 263 -4.71 6.70 -6.68
C HIS A 263 -4.37 8.02 -7.36
N SER A 264 -5.23 9.00 -7.24
CA SER A 264 -4.97 10.37 -7.76
C SER A 264 -3.99 11.19 -6.91
N SER A 265 -3.58 10.71 -5.73
CA SER A 265 -2.67 11.43 -4.83
C SER A 265 -1.38 10.67 -4.55
N VAL A 266 -0.27 11.41 -4.55
CA VAL A 266 1.11 10.95 -4.30
C VAL A 266 1.34 10.48 -2.83
N ASN A 267 0.32 10.44 -1.98
CA ASN A 267 0.45 10.12 -0.57
C ASN A 267 0.26 8.62 -0.30
N MET A 268 1.31 8.07 0.12
CA MET A 268 1.77 6.78 0.53
C MET A 268 0.92 6.11 1.62
N GLY A 269 -0.19 5.49 1.25
CA GLY A 269 -0.75 4.41 2.05
C GLY A 269 -0.44 3.10 1.32
N ARG A 270 0.04 2.08 1.99
CA ARG A 270 0.17 0.75 1.40
C ARG A 270 -1.20 0.26 0.97
N SER A 271 -1.28 -0.30 -0.22
CA SER A 271 -2.47 -0.96 -0.71
C SER A 271 -2.10 -2.31 -1.29
N SER A 272 -2.79 -3.34 -0.86
CA SER A 272 -2.64 -4.68 -1.40
C SER A 272 -3.91 -5.15 -2.07
N VAL A 273 -3.74 -5.92 -3.14
CA VAL A 273 -4.84 -6.56 -3.88
C VAL A 273 -4.64 -8.06 -3.81
N ARG A 274 -5.63 -8.78 -3.28
CA ARG A 274 -5.68 -10.24 -3.31
C ARG A 274 -6.95 -10.70 -3.98
N ILE A 275 -6.80 -11.47 -5.06
CA ILE A 275 -7.92 -12.04 -5.81
C ILE A 275 -7.67 -13.52 -5.98
N SER A 276 -8.63 -14.34 -5.54
CA SER A 276 -8.51 -15.79 -5.66
C SER A 276 -9.82 -16.46 -6.05
N GLN A 277 -9.71 -17.68 -6.62
CA GLN A 277 -10.84 -18.55 -6.96
C GLN A 277 -11.87 -17.86 -7.88
N VAL A 278 -11.43 -17.28 -8.99
CA VAL A 278 -12.30 -16.61 -9.95
C VAL A 278 -12.54 -17.49 -11.18
N SER A 279 -13.80 -17.69 -11.56
CA SER A 279 -14.14 -18.47 -12.74
C SER A 279 -14.13 -17.68 -14.05
N GLY A 280 -14.33 -16.38 -13.99
CA GLY A 280 -14.30 -15.45 -15.13
C GLY A 280 -12.94 -14.79 -15.34
N ASP A 281 -12.96 -13.66 -16.04
CA ASP A 281 -11.79 -12.82 -16.27
C ASP A 281 -11.55 -11.88 -15.08
N VAL A 282 -10.28 -11.51 -14.85
CA VAL A 282 -9.88 -10.52 -13.84
C VAL A 282 -9.23 -9.34 -14.54
N SER A 283 -9.70 -8.14 -14.24
CA SER A 283 -9.13 -6.88 -14.73
C SER A 283 -8.80 -5.97 -13.56
N VAL A 284 -7.53 -5.58 -13.44
CA VAL A 284 -7.06 -4.64 -12.41
C VAL A 284 -6.43 -3.43 -13.09
N GLN A 285 -6.90 -2.24 -12.76
CA GLN A 285 -6.39 -0.99 -13.28
C GLN A 285 -5.97 -0.06 -12.15
N GLY A 286 -4.89 0.71 -12.35
CA GLY A 286 -4.45 1.75 -11.42
C GLY A 286 -3.14 1.44 -10.74
N ARG A 287 -3.02 1.79 -9.46
CA ARG A 287 -1.78 1.64 -8.67
C ARG A 287 -2.03 0.85 -7.41
N SER A 288 -1.11 -0.03 -7.08
CA SER A 288 -1.07 -0.77 -5.82
C SER A 288 0.38 -1.13 -5.49
N ASP A 289 0.66 -1.41 -4.24
CA ASP A 289 2.00 -1.84 -3.86
C ASP A 289 2.17 -3.35 -4.10
N GLU A 290 1.24 -4.15 -3.65
CA GLU A 290 1.26 -5.59 -3.80
C GLU A 290 0.01 -6.08 -4.52
N VAL A 291 0.18 -6.94 -5.53
CA VAL A 291 -0.94 -7.63 -6.21
C VAL A 291 -0.68 -9.12 -6.21
N THR A 292 -1.59 -9.89 -5.65
CA THR A 292 -1.57 -11.35 -5.67
C THR A 292 -2.86 -11.88 -6.29
N ILE A 293 -2.75 -12.62 -7.40
CA ILE A 293 -3.91 -13.21 -8.08
C ILE A 293 -3.66 -14.70 -8.31
N SER A 294 -4.58 -15.54 -7.88
CA SER A 294 -4.43 -17.00 -7.97
C SER A 294 -5.72 -17.71 -8.39
N ASP A 295 -5.57 -18.88 -8.97
CA ASP A 295 -6.68 -19.78 -9.31
C ASP A 295 -7.78 -19.10 -10.16
N VAL A 296 -7.39 -18.40 -11.22
CA VAL A 296 -8.29 -17.76 -12.19
C VAL A 296 -8.46 -18.64 -13.42
N LYS A 297 -9.70 -19.05 -13.73
CA LYS A 297 -9.98 -19.86 -14.95
C LYS A 297 -10.00 -19.02 -16.22
N GLY A 298 -10.29 -17.74 -16.10
CA GLY A 298 -10.29 -16.76 -17.17
C GLY A 298 -8.93 -16.16 -17.47
N ALA A 299 -8.95 -15.00 -18.12
CA ALA A 299 -7.79 -14.18 -18.42
C ALA A 299 -7.55 -13.15 -17.30
N VAL A 300 -6.28 -12.78 -17.11
CA VAL A 300 -5.87 -11.71 -16.19
C VAL A 300 -5.30 -10.55 -16.99
N ARG A 301 -5.89 -9.37 -16.80
CA ARG A 301 -5.44 -8.12 -17.42
C ARG A 301 -5.08 -7.11 -16.35
N LEU A 302 -3.84 -6.69 -16.34
CA LEU A 302 -3.29 -5.74 -15.38
C LEU A 302 -2.78 -4.52 -16.14
N ASN A 303 -3.22 -3.33 -15.75
CA ASN A 303 -2.80 -2.08 -16.38
C ASN A 303 -2.54 -1.04 -15.31
N GLY A 304 -1.27 -0.76 -15.07
CA GLY A 304 -0.88 0.20 -14.04
C GLY A 304 0.52 -0.02 -13.49
N ASP A 305 0.84 0.71 -12.44
CA ASP A 305 2.14 0.63 -11.78
C ASP A 305 1.97 -0.07 -10.42
N PHE A 306 2.58 -1.25 -10.31
CA PHE A 306 2.64 -2.04 -9.07
C PHE A 306 4.07 -1.95 -8.54
N THR A 307 4.22 -1.40 -7.33
CA THR A 307 5.52 -0.87 -6.90
C THR A 307 6.40 -1.87 -6.15
N GLU A 308 5.80 -2.78 -5.37
CA GLU A 308 6.56 -3.75 -4.57
C GLU A 308 6.58 -5.13 -5.22
N SER A 309 5.42 -5.76 -5.41
CA SER A 309 5.36 -7.09 -6.01
C SER A 309 4.05 -7.39 -6.76
N LEU A 310 4.18 -8.16 -7.84
CA LEU A 310 3.07 -8.75 -8.56
C LEU A 310 3.26 -10.27 -8.61
N LYS A 311 2.34 -11.01 -7.99
CA LYS A 311 2.35 -12.48 -7.95
C LYS A 311 1.13 -13.03 -8.62
N LEU A 312 1.32 -13.86 -9.63
CA LEU A 312 0.25 -14.55 -10.32
C LEU A 312 0.48 -16.07 -10.25
N SER A 313 -0.55 -16.84 -10.02
CA SER A 313 -0.45 -18.30 -10.06
C SER A 313 -1.68 -18.95 -10.67
N LYS A 314 -1.48 -20.01 -11.44
CA LYS A 314 -2.54 -20.85 -12.01
C LYS A 314 -3.60 -20.06 -12.78
N ILE A 315 -3.18 -19.35 -13.82
CA ILE A 315 -4.08 -18.60 -14.69
C ILE A 315 -4.45 -19.45 -15.91
N GLY A 316 -5.73 -19.71 -16.09
CA GLY A 316 -6.23 -20.65 -17.10
C GLY A 316 -6.16 -20.14 -18.54
N LYS A 317 -6.20 -18.82 -18.74
CA LYS A 317 -6.10 -18.17 -20.04
C LYS A 317 -4.95 -17.16 -20.07
N SER A 318 -5.06 -16.15 -20.93
CA SER A 318 -4.00 -15.17 -21.13
C SER A 318 -3.74 -14.29 -19.92
N VAL A 319 -2.48 -13.94 -19.74
CA VAL A 319 -2.01 -12.90 -18.83
C VAL A 319 -1.49 -11.74 -19.65
N THR A 320 -1.98 -10.55 -19.38
CA THR A 320 -1.49 -9.30 -19.98
C THR A 320 -1.19 -8.32 -18.87
N PHE A 321 0.02 -7.84 -18.81
CA PHE A 321 0.44 -6.77 -17.90
C PHE A 321 1.04 -5.62 -18.67
N LYS A 322 0.61 -4.42 -18.37
CA LYS A 322 1.13 -3.18 -18.96
C LYS A 322 1.42 -2.16 -17.88
N SER A 323 2.64 -1.68 -17.87
CA SER A 323 3.08 -0.61 -16.97
C SER A 323 3.95 0.40 -17.70
N SER A 324 4.44 1.41 -16.99
CA SER A 324 5.38 2.41 -17.52
C SER A 324 6.75 1.83 -17.89
N ARG A 325 7.13 0.68 -17.37
CA ARG A 325 8.48 0.09 -17.51
C ARG A 325 8.50 -1.34 -18.01
N THR A 326 7.41 -2.07 -17.89
CA THR A 326 7.36 -3.50 -18.20
C THR A 326 6.02 -3.82 -18.85
N ASP A 327 6.09 -4.42 -20.03
CA ASP A 327 4.95 -5.02 -20.71
C ASP A 327 5.17 -6.52 -20.84
N LEU A 328 4.15 -7.29 -20.53
CA LEU A 328 4.23 -8.72 -20.59
C LEU A 328 2.91 -9.34 -21.11
N GLU A 329 3.03 -10.38 -21.93
CA GLU A 329 1.89 -11.12 -22.46
C GLU A 329 2.23 -12.61 -22.52
N PHE A 330 1.40 -13.44 -21.89
CA PHE A 330 1.45 -14.90 -21.97
C PHE A 330 0.10 -15.41 -22.46
N ALA A 331 0.11 -16.44 -23.27
CA ALA A 331 -1.15 -17.09 -23.67
C ALA A 331 -1.77 -17.89 -22.51
N ARG A 332 -0.92 -18.43 -21.62
CA ARG A 332 -1.35 -19.13 -20.41
C ARG A 332 -0.21 -19.21 -19.42
N LEU A 333 -0.54 -19.07 -18.13
CA LEU A 333 0.37 -19.26 -17.00
C LEU A 333 -0.14 -20.44 -16.15
N ALA A 334 0.47 -21.62 -16.31
CA ALA A 334 0.09 -22.79 -15.52
C ALA A 334 0.88 -22.88 -14.19
N GLY A 335 2.04 -22.27 -14.13
CA GLY A 335 2.86 -22.10 -12.94
C GLY A 335 2.67 -20.77 -12.26
N ASP A 336 3.77 -20.23 -11.79
CA ASP A 336 3.81 -18.99 -11.01
C ASP A 336 4.53 -17.88 -11.79
N LEU A 337 4.14 -16.65 -11.54
CA LEU A 337 4.85 -15.43 -11.95
C LEU A 337 5.08 -14.59 -10.72
N ASP A 338 6.32 -14.18 -10.54
CA ASP A 338 6.75 -13.22 -9.53
C ASP A 338 7.50 -12.07 -10.23
N LEU A 339 6.95 -10.87 -10.10
CA LEU A 339 7.49 -9.66 -10.66
C LEU A 339 7.68 -8.65 -9.54
N ASP A 340 8.90 -8.25 -9.31
CA ASP A 340 9.27 -7.21 -8.35
C ASP A 340 9.96 -6.01 -9.03
N SER A 341 10.63 -5.14 -8.27
CA SER A 341 11.34 -3.97 -8.79
C SER A 341 12.47 -4.35 -9.75
N ASP A 342 13.15 -5.46 -9.50
CA ASP A 342 14.43 -5.80 -10.12
C ASP A 342 14.37 -7.10 -10.94
N SER A 343 13.37 -7.94 -10.73
CA SER A 343 13.26 -9.24 -11.38
C SER A 343 11.85 -9.55 -11.91
N LEU A 344 11.83 -10.38 -12.97
CA LEU A 344 10.64 -11.03 -13.50
C LEU A 344 10.96 -12.53 -13.60
N ARG A 345 10.29 -13.35 -12.82
CA ARG A 345 10.41 -14.81 -12.86
C ARG A 345 9.06 -15.42 -13.18
N ALA A 346 9.03 -16.33 -14.13
CA ALA A 346 7.82 -17.07 -14.42
C ALA A 346 8.15 -18.48 -14.90
N ASP A 347 7.31 -19.43 -14.51
CA ASP A 347 7.48 -20.82 -14.85
C ASP A 347 6.23 -21.45 -15.47
N ASN A 348 6.40 -22.56 -16.19
CA ASN A 348 5.33 -23.31 -16.86
C ASN A 348 4.39 -22.44 -17.72
N ILE A 349 5.00 -21.67 -18.63
CA ILE A 349 4.33 -20.70 -19.48
C ILE A 349 4.00 -21.33 -20.85
N THR A 350 2.83 -21.00 -21.38
CA THR A 350 2.49 -21.30 -22.77
C THR A 350 2.45 -20.03 -23.59
N GLY A 351 3.18 -20.03 -24.72
CA GLY A 351 3.28 -18.89 -25.64
C GLY A 351 2.09 -18.74 -26.60
N PRO A 352 2.04 -17.63 -27.34
CA PRO A 352 3.15 -16.67 -27.48
C PRO A 352 3.47 -15.93 -26.19
N VAL A 353 4.77 -15.85 -25.89
CA VAL A 353 5.33 -15.07 -24.77
C VAL A 353 5.95 -13.80 -25.33
N ARG A 354 5.53 -12.66 -24.81
CA ARG A 354 6.15 -11.36 -25.11
C ARG A 354 6.50 -10.65 -23.81
N VAL A 355 7.75 -10.26 -23.68
CA VAL A 355 8.25 -9.49 -22.55
C VAL A 355 9.02 -8.31 -23.08
N SER A 356 8.70 -7.12 -22.62
CA SER A 356 9.48 -5.92 -22.85
C SER A 356 9.74 -5.23 -21.52
N THR A 357 11.01 -5.07 -21.16
CA THR A 357 11.41 -4.44 -19.90
C THR A 357 12.67 -3.60 -20.10
N ARG A 358 13.01 -2.74 -19.12
CA ARG A 358 14.17 -1.85 -19.21
C ARG A 358 15.33 -2.25 -18.33
N SER A 359 15.06 -2.90 -17.20
CA SER A 359 16.11 -3.17 -16.21
C SER A 359 15.65 -4.21 -15.19
N LYS A 360 15.07 -5.31 -15.66
CA LYS A 360 14.68 -6.44 -14.78
C LYS A 360 15.35 -7.71 -15.25
N ASP A 361 15.96 -8.43 -14.34
CA ASP A 361 16.41 -9.79 -14.63
C ASP A 361 15.21 -10.66 -15.00
N VAL A 362 15.22 -11.17 -16.21
CA VAL A 362 14.11 -11.98 -16.76
C VAL A 362 14.48 -13.45 -16.69
N THR A 363 13.74 -14.23 -15.94
CA THR A 363 13.86 -15.69 -15.86
C THR A 363 12.56 -16.34 -16.26
N LEU A 364 12.55 -17.02 -17.40
CA LEU A 364 11.40 -17.74 -17.93
C LEU A 364 11.73 -19.24 -18.03
N GLU A 365 11.04 -20.07 -17.26
CA GLU A 365 11.31 -21.51 -17.20
C GLU A 365 10.14 -22.33 -17.72
N GLY A 366 10.43 -23.49 -18.30
CA GLY A 366 9.41 -24.42 -18.77
C GLY A 366 8.50 -23.84 -19.87
N VAL A 367 9.06 -22.99 -20.73
CA VAL A 367 8.31 -22.27 -21.76
C VAL A 367 8.00 -23.18 -22.95
N SER A 368 6.74 -23.15 -23.39
CA SER A 368 6.25 -23.88 -24.58
C SER A 368 5.64 -22.90 -25.58
N GLY A 369 6.17 -22.86 -26.82
CA GLY A 369 5.70 -21.97 -27.88
C GLY A 369 6.63 -20.77 -28.12
N ASP A 370 6.21 -19.83 -28.98
CA ASP A 370 7.02 -18.72 -29.43
C ASP A 370 7.34 -17.74 -28.31
N VAL A 371 8.58 -17.25 -28.28
CA VAL A 371 9.10 -16.33 -27.25
C VAL A 371 9.72 -15.10 -27.91
N ARG A 372 9.34 -13.93 -27.43
CA ARG A 372 9.99 -12.67 -27.76
C ARG A 372 10.28 -11.87 -26.50
N VAL A 373 11.55 -11.63 -26.24
CA VAL A 373 12.01 -10.81 -25.10
C VAL A 373 12.79 -9.62 -25.62
N GLN A 374 12.50 -8.45 -25.10
CA GLN A 374 13.25 -7.22 -25.31
C GLN A 374 13.62 -6.63 -23.95
N ASP A 375 14.90 -6.54 -23.66
CA ASP A 375 15.40 -5.91 -22.44
C ASP A 375 16.53 -4.92 -22.75
N GLU A 376 16.69 -3.90 -21.88
CA GLU A 376 17.71 -2.88 -22.11
C GLU A 376 18.95 -3.08 -21.22
N ASN A 377 18.80 -3.51 -19.96
CA ASN A 377 19.90 -3.42 -18.99
C ASN A 377 20.02 -4.56 -17.98
N SER A 378 19.53 -5.75 -18.25
CA SER A 378 19.61 -6.86 -17.29
C SER A 378 19.79 -8.20 -17.98
N SER A 379 19.95 -9.25 -17.20
CA SER A 379 20.13 -10.60 -17.75
C SER A 379 18.80 -11.22 -18.19
N VAL A 380 18.87 -12.05 -19.23
CA VAL A 380 17.73 -12.85 -19.71
C VAL A 380 18.08 -14.32 -19.67
N GLN A 381 17.30 -15.09 -18.90
CA GLN A 381 17.41 -16.53 -18.80
C GLN A 381 16.12 -17.19 -19.32
N LEU A 382 16.23 -18.06 -20.30
CA LEU A 382 15.10 -18.74 -20.93
C LEU A 382 15.33 -20.25 -20.96
N GLY A 383 14.46 -21.00 -20.28
CA GLY A 383 14.39 -22.47 -20.36
C GLY A 383 13.21 -22.92 -21.21
N LEU A 384 13.48 -23.49 -22.37
CA LEU A 384 12.46 -24.03 -23.25
C LEU A 384 12.08 -25.47 -22.85
N LYS A 385 10.78 -25.76 -22.81
CA LYS A 385 10.25 -27.11 -22.61
C LYS A 385 9.87 -27.78 -23.92
N SER A 386 9.36 -27.01 -24.87
CA SER A 386 8.96 -27.53 -26.17
C SER A 386 9.23 -26.53 -27.30
N ALA A 387 8.97 -26.96 -28.55
CA ALA A 387 9.25 -26.15 -29.73
C ALA A 387 8.51 -24.81 -29.76
N GLY A 388 9.23 -23.78 -30.13
CA GLY A 388 8.77 -22.42 -30.36
C GLY A 388 9.92 -21.55 -30.89
N ASN A 389 9.60 -20.59 -31.74
CA ASN A 389 10.61 -19.64 -32.21
C ASN A 389 11.02 -18.71 -31.06
N VAL A 390 12.30 -18.39 -30.99
CA VAL A 390 12.86 -17.57 -29.93
C VAL A 390 13.51 -16.34 -30.56
N GLN A 391 13.12 -15.17 -30.09
CA GLN A 391 13.79 -13.93 -30.37
C GLN A 391 14.08 -13.20 -29.07
N ILE A 392 15.36 -12.98 -28.77
CA ILE A 392 15.80 -12.21 -27.61
C ILE A 392 16.72 -11.08 -28.11
N ASP A 393 16.30 -9.86 -27.82
CA ASP A 393 17.05 -8.64 -28.09
C ASP A 393 17.37 -7.99 -26.74
N ASN A 394 18.64 -8.00 -26.33
CA ASN A 394 19.14 -7.37 -25.11
C ASN A 394 20.22 -6.33 -25.45
N ARG A 395 20.22 -5.22 -24.74
CA ARG A 395 21.25 -4.21 -24.93
C ARG A 395 22.45 -4.44 -24.02
N ASN A 396 22.21 -4.55 -22.72
CA ASN A 396 23.26 -4.70 -21.71
C ASN A 396 22.91 -5.83 -20.77
N GLY A 397 23.61 -6.92 -20.82
CA GLY A 397 23.43 -8.07 -19.95
C GLY A 397 23.50 -9.39 -20.70
N ASP A 398 23.69 -10.45 -19.96
CA ASP A 398 23.90 -11.78 -20.50
C ASP A 398 22.59 -12.44 -20.94
N ILE A 399 22.64 -13.22 -21.99
CA ILE A 399 21.54 -14.05 -22.45
C ILE A 399 21.91 -15.53 -22.26
N THR A 400 21.11 -16.24 -21.49
CA THR A 400 21.27 -17.68 -21.31
C THR A 400 20.03 -18.41 -21.79
N VAL A 401 20.17 -19.36 -22.72
CA VAL A 401 19.07 -20.17 -23.25
C VAL A 401 19.33 -21.65 -23.01
N GLY A 402 18.47 -22.29 -22.23
CA GLY A 402 18.41 -23.75 -22.04
C GLY A 402 17.48 -24.39 -23.07
N MET A 403 18.00 -25.37 -23.81
CA MET A 403 17.25 -26.04 -24.86
C MET A 403 17.22 -27.56 -24.66
N PRO A 404 16.05 -28.20 -24.80
CA PRO A 404 15.95 -29.66 -24.72
C PRO A 404 16.86 -30.34 -25.76
N ASP A 405 17.53 -31.43 -25.36
CA ASP A 405 18.51 -32.15 -26.19
C ASP A 405 17.94 -32.65 -27.55
N LYS A 406 16.65 -32.94 -27.60
CA LYS A 406 15.99 -33.49 -28.79
C LYS A 406 15.40 -32.43 -29.73
N LEU A 407 15.52 -31.15 -29.38
CA LEU A 407 14.95 -30.06 -30.13
C LEU A 407 15.86 -29.67 -31.30
N GLY A 408 15.31 -29.72 -32.53
CA GLY A 408 16.02 -29.25 -33.73
C GLY A 408 15.76 -27.77 -33.94
N PHE A 409 16.83 -26.96 -34.12
CA PHE A 409 16.73 -25.51 -34.28
C PHE A 409 17.78 -24.95 -35.25
N LYS A 410 17.48 -23.79 -35.79
CA LYS A 410 18.44 -22.94 -36.54
C LYS A 410 18.78 -21.75 -35.63
N LEU A 411 20.06 -21.60 -35.31
CA LEU A 411 20.59 -20.52 -34.48
C LEU A 411 21.20 -19.40 -35.33
N ASP A 412 20.91 -18.16 -34.93
CA ASP A 412 21.64 -16.94 -35.29
C ASP A 412 21.82 -16.14 -33.98
N ALA A 413 23.02 -16.17 -33.40
CA ALA A 413 23.35 -15.49 -32.17
C ALA A 413 24.51 -14.52 -32.42
N ARG A 414 24.36 -13.29 -31.93
CA ARG A 414 25.34 -12.21 -32.06
C ARG A 414 25.48 -11.41 -30.79
N SER A 415 26.70 -11.24 -30.35
CA SER A 415 27.05 -10.32 -29.28
C SER A 415 28.13 -9.34 -29.76
N ARG A 416 27.89 -8.04 -29.55
CA ARG A 416 28.88 -6.96 -29.88
C ARG A 416 29.74 -6.72 -28.69
N GLY A 417 30.40 -7.06 -28.02
CA GLY A 417 31.17 -6.76 -26.81
C GLY A 417 31.13 -7.86 -25.82
N GLY A 418 30.80 -9.08 -26.28
CA GLY A 418 30.75 -10.28 -25.44
C GLY A 418 31.02 -11.52 -26.29
N GLU A 419 31.18 -12.65 -25.63
CA GLU A 419 31.39 -13.96 -26.23
C GLU A 419 30.08 -14.73 -26.43
N VAL A 420 30.06 -15.60 -27.43
CA VAL A 420 28.98 -16.58 -27.61
C VAL A 420 29.51 -17.97 -27.31
N GLN A 421 28.80 -18.71 -26.47
CA GLN A 421 29.09 -20.11 -26.13
C GLN A 421 27.90 -20.98 -26.43
N ALA A 422 28.13 -22.16 -27.04
CA ALA A 422 27.05 -23.09 -27.36
C ALA A 422 27.51 -24.54 -27.17
N ASP A 423 26.71 -25.31 -26.43
CA ASP A 423 26.98 -26.71 -26.10
C ASP A 423 26.56 -27.72 -27.21
N PHE A 424 26.03 -27.23 -28.32
CA PHE A 424 25.49 -28.10 -29.37
C PHE A 424 26.50 -28.35 -30.49
N PRO A 425 26.73 -29.62 -30.89
CA PRO A 425 27.55 -29.92 -32.06
C PRO A 425 26.88 -29.45 -33.33
N GLY A 426 27.68 -28.97 -34.29
CA GLY A 426 27.18 -28.50 -35.58
C GLY A 426 26.91 -26.99 -35.64
N LEU A 427 27.11 -26.27 -34.55
CA LEU A 427 27.14 -24.83 -34.57
C LEU A 427 28.53 -24.28 -34.81
N ASN A 428 28.63 -23.28 -35.67
CA ASN A 428 29.88 -22.55 -35.90
C ASN A 428 29.94 -21.36 -34.94
N VAL A 429 30.81 -21.45 -33.93
CA VAL A 429 31.02 -20.38 -32.94
C VAL A 429 32.35 -19.69 -33.28
N VAL A 430 32.28 -18.37 -33.43
CA VAL A 430 33.43 -17.50 -33.70
C VAL A 430 33.40 -16.34 -32.73
N ASN A 431 34.40 -16.24 -31.87
CA ASN A 431 34.60 -15.14 -30.96
C ASN A 431 35.85 -14.34 -31.39
N GLY A 432 35.65 -13.06 -31.70
CA GLY A 432 36.70 -12.08 -31.98
C GLY A 432 36.80 -11.05 -30.88
N ASP A 433 37.70 -10.10 -30.98
CA ASP A 433 37.97 -9.08 -29.96
C ASP A 433 36.77 -8.12 -29.73
N GLU A 434 35.93 -7.91 -30.74
CA GLU A 434 34.80 -6.95 -30.72
C GLU A 434 33.44 -7.62 -30.89
N GLU A 435 33.39 -8.85 -31.41
CA GLU A 435 32.12 -9.53 -31.72
C GLU A 435 32.21 -11.04 -31.58
N GLY A 436 31.25 -11.62 -30.83
CA GLY A 436 31.00 -13.04 -30.77
C GLY A 436 29.80 -13.42 -31.66
N LYS A 437 29.92 -14.54 -32.40
CA LYS A 437 28.85 -15.07 -33.24
C LYS A 437 28.73 -16.58 -33.12
N ALA A 438 27.48 -17.06 -33.14
CA ALA A 438 27.23 -18.47 -33.37
C ALA A 438 26.10 -18.65 -34.38
N ALA A 439 26.31 -19.48 -35.38
CA ALA A 439 25.30 -19.79 -36.38
C ALA A 439 25.37 -21.26 -36.79
N GLY A 440 24.22 -21.83 -37.13
CA GLY A 440 24.15 -23.20 -37.61
C GLY A 440 22.79 -23.81 -37.43
N THR A 441 22.71 -25.09 -37.76
CA THR A 441 21.46 -25.87 -37.64
C THR A 441 21.74 -27.13 -36.85
N VAL A 442 20.94 -27.34 -35.86
CA VAL A 442 20.93 -28.56 -35.00
C VAL A 442 19.70 -29.39 -35.36
N GLY A 443 19.87 -30.68 -35.57
CA GLY A 443 18.78 -31.57 -35.93
C GLY A 443 18.06 -31.19 -37.21
N ASN A 444 16.74 -31.11 -37.20
CA ASN A 444 15.90 -30.77 -38.34
C ASN A 444 15.73 -29.26 -38.60
N GLY A 445 16.25 -28.40 -37.71
CA GLY A 445 16.10 -26.96 -37.82
C GLY A 445 14.67 -26.43 -37.75
N ALA A 446 13.77 -27.11 -37.04
CA ALA A 446 12.34 -26.84 -37.05
C ALA A 446 11.95 -25.45 -36.47
N ILE A 447 12.76 -24.92 -35.59
CA ILE A 447 12.52 -23.62 -34.94
C ILE A 447 13.66 -22.66 -35.21
N HIS A 448 13.36 -21.37 -35.17
CA HIS A 448 14.34 -20.31 -35.33
C HIS A 448 14.66 -19.70 -33.97
N VAL A 449 15.95 -19.58 -33.68
CA VAL A 449 16.47 -18.96 -32.46
C VAL A 449 17.36 -17.80 -32.84
N VAL A 450 16.93 -16.59 -32.56
CA VAL A 450 17.65 -15.33 -32.85
C VAL A 450 17.98 -14.65 -31.51
N LEU A 451 19.27 -14.49 -31.24
CA LEU A 451 19.74 -13.90 -29.98
C LEU A 451 20.68 -12.74 -30.30
N ASN A 452 20.36 -11.56 -29.85
CA ASN A 452 21.15 -10.36 -30.04
C ASN A 452 21.47 -9.72 -28.70
N SER A 453 22.77 -9.44 -28.45
CA SER A 453 23.25 -8.62 -27.34
C SER A 453 24.17 -7.53 -27.86
N GLU A 454 24.05 -6.30 -27.35
CA GLU A 454 25.03 -5.25 -27.63
C GLU A 454 26.23 -5.33 -26.69
N HIS A 455 26.01 -5.61 -25.40
CA HIS A 455 27.05 -5.75 -24.37
C HIS A 455 26.67 -6.85 -23.40
N GLY A 456 27.18 -8.04 -23.59
CA GLY A 456 26.92 -9.20 -22.73
C GLY A 456 27.19 -10.51 -23.44
N ASN A 457 27.38 -11.57 -22.69
CA ASN A 457 27.63 -12.89 -23.24
C ASN A 457 26.35 -13.61 -23.62
N ILE A 458 26.43 -14.45 -24.63
CA ILE A 458 25.32 -15.33 -25.03
C ILE A 458 25.72 -16.78 -24.77
N THR A 459 24.95 -17.47 -23.96
CA THR A 459 25.20 -18.89 -23.64
C THR A 459 24.03 -19.75 -24.02
N ILE A 460 24.24 -20.75 -24.87
CA ILE A 460 23.23 -21.73 -25.27
C ILE A 460 23.62 -23.09 -24.70
N ARG A 461 22.81 -23.59 -23.73
CA ARG A 461 23.07 -24.82 -23.00
C ARG A 461 22.11 -25.93 -23.38
N LYS A 462 22.58 -27.17 -23.24
CA LYS A 462 21.72 -28.36 -23.30
C LYS A 462 20.99 -28.57 -21.99
N GLY A 463 19.72 -28.97 -22.07
CA GLY A 463 18.88 -29.28 -20.91
C GLY A 463 18.08 -28.09 -20.40
N GLU A 464 17.29 -28.37 -19.38
CA GLU A 464 16.57 -27.32 -18.63
C GLU A 464 17.56 -26.50 -17.79
N LEU A 465 17.28 -25.22 -17.64
CA LEU A 465 18.01 -24.41 -16.66
C LEU A 465 17.68 -24.94 -15.28
N GLU A 466 18.67 -25.29 -14.49
CA GLU A 466 18.44 -25.67 -13.09
C GLU A 466 17.85 -24.47 -12.36
N SER A 467 16.61 -24.63 -11.88
CA SER A 467 15.92 -23.61 -11.09
C SER A 467 16.77 -23.30 -9.85
N ALA A 468 17.13 -22.05 -9.65
CA ALA A 468 17.77 -21.60 -8.41
C ALA A 468 16.89 -21.83 -7.15
N HIS A 469 15.71 -22.42 -7.32
CA HIS A 469 14.75 -22.76 -6.26
C HIS A 469 14.96 -24.09 -5.58
N SER A 470 15.94 -24.91 -5.96
CA SER A 470 16.34 -26.07 -5.16
C SER A 470 17.37 -25.69 -4.09
N MET A 471 17.08 -24.69 -3.27
CA MET A 471 17.67 -24.68 -1.93
C MET A 471 17.17 -25.95 -1.23
N PRO A 472 18.04 -26.86 -0.80
CA PRO A 472 17.62 -28.01 -0.02
C PRO A 472 16.83 -27.48 1.18
N GLU A 473 15.63 -28.01 1.34
CA GLU A 473 14.80 -27.73 2.51
C GLU A 473 15.69 -27.86 3.76
N PRO A 474 15.77 -26.83 4.62
CA PRO A 474 16.60 -26.89 5.80
C PRO A 474 16.23 -28.16 6.58
N PRO A 475 17.21 -28.96 7.05
CA PRO A 475 16.92 -30.21 7.73
C PRO A 475 15.90 -29.96 8.83
N ALA A 476 14.85 -30.79 8.83
CA ALA A 476 13.77 -30.68 9.80
C ALA A 476 14.35 -30.51 11.21
N PRO A 477 13.84 -29.59 12.03
CA PRO A 477 14.35 -29.39 13.38
C PRO A 477 14.28 -30.72 14.14
N PRO A 478 15.30 -31.08 14.91
CA PRO A 478 15.33 -32.34 15.63
C PRO A 478 14.07 -32.45 16.50
N PRO A 479 13.45 -33.62 16.57
CA PRO A 479 12.23 -33.80 17.36
C PRO A 479 12.49 -33.33 18.79
N PRO A 480 11.54 -32.63 19.44
CA PRO A 480 11.71 -32.10 20.77
C PRO A 480 12.11 -33.24 21.73
N ALA A 481 13.20 -33.02 22.46
CA ALA A 481 13.69 -33.99 23.44
C ALA A 481 12.51 -34.40 24.36
N ARG A 482 12.27 -35.74 24.42
CA ARG A 482 11.24 -36.28 25.31
C ARG A 482 11.53 -35.77 26.72
N ARG A 483 10.59 -34.99 27.27
CA ARG A 483 10.65 -34.60 28.69
C ARG A 483 10.79 -35.85 29.55
N PRO A 484 11.70 -35.89 30.49
CA PRO A 484 11.77 -37.00 31.44
C PRO A 484 10.40 -37.13 32.13
N LYS A 485 9.88 -38.36 32.17
CA LYS A 485 8.66 -38.63 32.96
C LYS A 485 8.97 -38.24 34.41
N LEU A 486 8.19 -37.33 34.95
CA LEU A 486 8.18 -37.05 36.38
C LEU A 486 7.89 -38.38 37.17
N PRO A 487 8.61 -38.64 38.25
CA PRO A 487 8.31 -39.78 39.12
C PRO A 487 6.88 -39.67 39.64
N PRO A 488 6.18 -40.79 39.85
CA PRO A 488 4.84 -40.79 40.42
C PRO A 488 4.82 -40.12 41.80
N PRO A 489 3.76 -39.40 42.16
CA PRO A 489 3.63 -38.83 43.51
C PRO A 489 3.62 -39.93 44.56
N PRO A 490 4.17 -39.66 45.79
CA PRO A 490 4.18 -40.64 46.86
C PRO A 490 2.70 -40.98 47.27
N PRO A 491 2.43 -42.21 47.74
CA PRO A 491 1.13 -42.61 48.17
C PRO A 491 0.63 -41.74 49.34
N ALA A 492 -0.63 -41.31 49.28
CA ALA A 492 -1.26 -40.58 50.36
C ALA A 492 -1.34 -41.45 51.62
N ASP A 493 -0.84 -40.91 52.74
CA ASP A 493 -0.94 -41.53 54.06
C ASP A 493 -2.42 -41.84 54.41
N ALA A 494 -2.63 -43.06 54.84
CA ALA A 494 -3.93 -43.54 55.33
C ALA A 494 -4.37 -42.78 56.59
N PRO A 495 -5.64 -42.47 56.81
CA PRO A 495 -6.11 -41.83 58.00
C PRO A 495 -5.97 -42.79 59.20
N THR A 496 -5.19 -42.38 60.21
CA THR A 496 -5.20 -43.01 61.54
C THR A 496 -6.53 -42.70 62.19
N GLU A 497 -7.32 -43.74 62.43
CA GLU A 497 -8.39 -43.75 63.44
C GLU A 497 -7.80 -43.54 64.84
N ASN A 498 -8.30 -42.51 65.49
CA ASN A 498 -8.60 -42.50 66.98
C ASN A 498 -9.61 -41.37 67.21
#